data_6dad2978dc73171da1572af6db3d01a3
#
_entry.id   6dad2978dc73171da1572af6db3d01a3
#
_cell.length_a   1.000
_cell.length_b   1.000
_cell.length_c   1.000
_cell.angle_alpha   90.00
_cell.angle_beta   90.00
_cell.angle_gamma   90.00
#
_symmetry.space_group_name_H-M   'P 1'
#
loop_
_entity.id
_entity.type
_entity.pdbx_description
1 polymer ?
#
loop_
_entity_poly.entity_id
_entity_poly.type
_entity_poly.pdbx_seq_one_letter_code
_entity_poly.pdbx_strand_id
1 'polypeptide(L)'
;MSFKTPILCDRRVYDKKGKWFNPLKGLYENIFYFVKEPSTLVATYINGREELKETMTITIFGGKPIAKEDTITLENNSDYKVVGLTIQYVESNVLVKDLLKPRIAQMDLVLE
;
A
#
# COMPACT_ATOMS: atom_id res chain seq x y z
N MET A 1 -17.09 9.27 22.87
CA MET A 1 -16.64 8.09 22.17
C MET A 1 -15.76 8.45 20.99
N SER A 2 -14.70 7.75 20.82
CA SER A 2 -13.76 8.07 19.78
C SER A 2 -14.01 7.20 18.54
N PHE A 3 -14.07 7.84 17.39
CA PHE A 3 -14.23 7.16 16.13
C PHE A 3 -13.02 7.43 15.26
N LYS A 4 -11.95 6.79 15.56
CA LYS A 4 -10.73 6.98 14.82
C LYS A 4 -10.71 6.24 13.50
N THR A 5 -11.62 5.30 13.37
CA THR A 5 -11.63 4.40 12.24
C THR A 5 -12.34 4.89 10.99
N PRO A 6 -13.20 5.91 11.01
CA PRO A 6 -13.92 6.31 9.81
C PRO A 6 -13.03 6.60 8.60
N ILE A 7 -11.89 7.21 8.83
CA ILE A 7 -10.95 7.52 7.75
C ILE A 7 -10.48 6.24 7.08
N LEU A 8 -10.30 5.19 7.85
CA LEU A 8 -9.73 3.94 7.37
C LEU A 8 -10.70 3.16 6.51
N CYS A 9 -11.98 3.48 6.60
CA CYS A 9 -13.02 2.74 5.90
C CYS A 9 -13.68 3.53 4.78
N ASP A 10 -13.27 4.75 4.55
CA ASP A 10 -13.87 5.60 3.52
C ASP A 10 -13.10 5.49 2.22
N ARG A 11 -13.62 4.66 1.32
CA ARG A 11 -13.01 4.45 0.01
C ARG A 11 -12.89 5.72 -0.82
N ARG A 12 -13.69 6.73 -0.54
CA ARG A 12 -13.66 7.98 -1.32
C ARG A 12 -12.34 8.71 -1.22
N VAL A 13 -11.58 8.46 -0.17
CA VAL A 13 -10.24 9.03 -0.01
C VAL A 13 -9.27 8.42 -1.03
N TYR A 14 -9.55 7.19 -1.46
CA TYR A 14 -8.70 6.44 -2.38
C TYR A 14 -9.19 6.68 -3.80
N ASP A 15 -8.87 7.84 -4.33
CA ASP A 15 -9.46 8.37 -5.55
C ASP A 15 -8.81 7.85 -6.84
N LYS A 16 -7.71 7.14 -6.73
CA LYS A 16 -6.98 6.61 -7.87
C LYS A 16 -7.13 5.09 -7.95
N LYS A 17 -7.11 4.59 -9.17
CA LYS A 17 -7.25 3.17 -9.42
C LYS A 17 -6.01 2.63 -10.11
N GLY A 18 -5.44 1.58 -9.54
CA GLY A 18 -4.31 0.88 -10.13
C GLY A 18 -4.59 -0.61 -10.20
N LYS A 19 -3.55 -1.35 -10.50
CA LYS A 19 -3.60 -2.82 -10.59
C LYS A 19 -2.43 -3.42 -9.86
N TRP A 20 -2.69 -4.54 -9.23
CA TRP A 20 -1.67 -5.35 -8.59
C TRP A 20 -1.67 -6.72 -9.24
N PHE A 21 -0.48 -7.16 -9.68
CA PHE A 21 -0.37 -8.51 -10.19
C PHE A 21 -0.30 -9.49 -9.02
N ASN A 22 -1.33 -10.34 -8.91
CA ASN A 22 -1.39 -11.35 -7.86
C ASN A 22 -0.67 -12.60 -8.35
N PRO A 23 0.51 -12.90 -7.82
CA PRO A 23 1.29 -14.04 -8.31
C PRO A 23 0.66 -15.39 -7.99
N LEU A 24 -0.16 -15.44 -6.94
CA LEU A 24 -0.83 -16.69 -6.57
C LEU A 24 -1.90 -17.08 -7.57
N LYS A 25 -2.55 -16.10 -8.16
CA LYS A 25 -3.62 -16.33 -9.15
C LYS A 25 -3.17 -16.11 -10.58
N GLY A 26 -2.03 -15.47 -10.77
CA GLY A 26 -1.55 -15.12 -12.10
C GLY A 26 -2.42 -14.07 -12.79
N LEU A 27 -3.12 -13.24 -12.02
CA LEU A 27 -4.06 -12.26 -12.54
C LEU A 27 -3.77 -10.89 -11.95
N TYR A 28 -4.20 -9.85 -12.68
CA TYR A 28 -4.20 -8.50 -12.16
C TYR A 28 -5.49 -8.25 -11.39
N GLU A 29 -5.35 -7.65 -10.21
CA GLU A 29 -6.48 -7.23 -9.39
C GLU A 29 -6.48 -5.71 -9.26
N ASN A 30 -7.66 -5.13 -9.25
CA ASN A 30 -7.81 -3.70 -9.09
C ASN A 30 -7.49 -3.30 -7.65
N ILE A 31 -6.79 -2.19 -7.51
CA ILE A 31 -6.54 -1.57 -6.21
C ILE A 31 -6.96 -0.11 -6.28
N PHE A 32 -7.39 0.42 -5.14
CA PHE A 32 -7.73 1.83 -5.00
C PHE A 32 -6.73 2.45 -4.04
N TYR A 33 -6.16 3.58 -4.44
CA TYR A 33 -5.07 4.16 -3.68
C TYR A 33 -5.11 5.68 -3.70
N PHE A 34 -4.32 6.28 -2.83
CA PHE A 34 -3.93 7.68 -2.95
C PHE A 34 -2.42 7.78 -2.73
N VAL A 35 -1.83 8.83 -3.26
CA VAL A 35 -0.39 9.05 -3.10
C VAL A 35 -0.16 9.70 -1.76
N LYS A 36 0.49 8.99 -0.86
CA LYS A 36 0.83 9.49 0.47
C LYS A 36 2.06 10.36 0.42
N GLU A 37 3.08 9.89 -0.28
CA GLU A 37 4.30 10.65 -0.50
C GLU A 37 4.63 10.60 -1.99
N PRO A 38 4.74 11.76 -2.65
CA PRO A 38 5.04 11.78 -4.07
C PRO A 38 6.44 11.25 -4.36
N SER A 39 6.70 11.00 -5.62
CA SER A 39 7.99 10.51 -6.06
C SER A 39 9.11 11.45 -5.67
N THR A 40 10.11 10.91 -4.98
CA THR A 40 11.30 11.65 -4.56
C THR A 40 12.54 10.85 -4.88
N LEU A 41 13.63 11.58 -5.12
CA LEU A 41 14.92 10.96 -5.34
C LEU A 41 15.61 10.78 -3.99
N VAL A 42 16.01 9.55 -3.73
CA VAL A 42 16.76 9.21 -2.51
C VAL A 42 18.14 8.75 -2.90
N ALA A 43 19.16 9.38 -2.31
CA ALA A 43 20.55 8.98 -2.54
C ALA A 43 20.89 7.80 -1.65
N THR A 44 21.42 6.75 -2.26
CA THR A 44 21.91 5.59 -1.54
C THR A 44 23.33 5.30 -1.96
N TYR A 45 24.11 4.71 -1.06
CA TYR A 45 25.46 4.32 -1.36
C TYR A 45 25.54 2.80 -1.47
N ILE A 46 25.93 2.34 -2.65
CA ILE A 46 26.10 0.91 -2.91
C ILE A 46 27.52 0.72 -3.43
N ASN A 47 28.29 -0.10 -2.75
CA ASN A 47 29.69 -0.38 -3.11
C ASN A 47 30.52 0.89 -3.25
N GLY A 48 30.30 1.86 -2.36
CA GLY A 48 31.03 3.14 -2.41
C GLY A 48 30.56 4.10 -3.48
N ARG A 49 29.51 3.77 -4.18
CA ARG A 49 28.91 4.62 -5.21
C ARG A 49 27.61 5.22 -4.74
N GLU A 50 27.41 6.48 -5.07
CA GLU A 50 26.13 7.12 -4.85
C GLU A 50 25.17 6.74 -5.98
N GLU A 51 24.03 6.19 -5.62
CA GLU A 51 22.96 5.92 -6.56
C GLU A 51 21.73 6.70 -6.16
N LEU A 52 21.09 7.32 -7.14
CA LEU A 52 19.82 8.01 -6.93
C LEU A 52 18.70 7.07 -7.31
N LYS A 53 17.81 6.80 -6.34
CA LYS A 53 16.64 5.99 -6.59
C LYS A 53 15.40 6.83 -6.35
N GLU A 54 14.44 6.68 -7.23
CA GLU A 54 13.16 7.36 -7.11
C GLU A 54 12.18 6.44 -6.41
N THR A 55 11.65 6.89 -5.29
CA THR A 55 10.65 6.13 -4.52
C THR A 55 9.41 6.96 -4.31
N MET A 56 8.30 6.27 -4.20
CA MET A 56 6.98 6.86 -3.97
C MET A 56 6.26 6.01 -2.93
N THR A 57 5.45 6.63 -2.09
CA THR A 57 4.62 5.89 -1.15
C THR A 57 3.16 6.11 -1.48
N ILE A 58 2.44 5.02 -1.64
CA ILE A 58 1.00 5.06 -1.83
C ILE A 58 0.31 4.32 -0.69
N THR A 59 -0.93 4.67 -0.44
CA THR A 59 -1.76 3.97 0.53
C THR A 59 -2.93 3.34 -0.22
N ILE A 60 -3.12 2.04 -0.04
CA ILE A 60 -4.22 1.34 -0.69
C ILE A 60 -5.34 1.05 0.31
N PHE A 61 -6.56 1.00 -0.22
CA PHE A 61 -7.74 0.70 0.57
C PHE A 61 -7.85 -0.80 0.82
N GLY A 62 -8.11 -1.14 2.07
CA GLY A 62 -8.33 -2.51 2.46
C GLY A 62 -7.07 -3.34 2.50
N GLY A 63 -7.25 -4.63 2.63
CA GLY A 63 -6.16 -5.57 2.71
C GLY A 63 -6.09 -6.46 1.49
N LYS A 64 -4.88 -6.58 0.97
CA LYS A 64 -4.56 -7.54 -0.08
C LYS A 64 -3.26 -8.21 0.28
N PRO A 65 -3.06 -9.47 -0.11
CA PRO A 65 -1.82 -10.19 0.23
C PRO A 65 -0.65 -9.75 -0.66
N ILE A 66 -0.42 -8.46 -0.71
CA ILE A 66 0.70 -7.88 -1.45
C ILE A 66 1.97 -8.09 -0.67
N ALA A 67 3.03 -8.47 -1.35
CA ALA A 67 4.33 -8.72 -0.74
C ALA A 67 5.39 -7.87 -1.42
N LYS A 68 6.56 -7.80 -0.79
CA LYS A 68 7.72 -7.18 -1.41
C LYS A 68 8.03 -7.88 -2.72
N GLU A 69 8.52 -7.14 -3.68
CA GLU A 69 8.87 -7.58 -5.03
C GLU A 69 7.67 -7.73 -5.96
N ASP A 70 6.45 -7.59 -5.45
CA ASP A 70 5.28 -7.61 -6.30
C ASP A 70 5.22 -6.39 -7.20
N THR A 71 4.51 -6.53 -8.32
CA THR A 71 4.36 -5.46 -9.31
C THR A 71 3.05 -4.73 -9.13
N ILE A 72 3.12 -3.42 -9.09
CA ILE A 72 1.96 -2.53 -9.04
C ILE A 72 1.99 -1.65 -10.28
N THR A 73 0.89 -1.60 -10.99
CA THR A 73 0.70 -0.69 -12.13
C THR A 73 -0.19 0.45 -11.68
N LEU A 74 0.32 1.65 -11.74
CA LEU A 74 -0.44 2.82 -11.30
C LEU A 74 -1.28 3.40 -12.45
N GLU A 75 -2.03 4.43 -12.12
CA GLU A 75 -2.96 5.07 -13.06
C GLU A 75 -2.27 5.62 -14.31
N ASN A 76 -0.99 5.96 -14.20
CA ASN A 76 -0.19 6.43 -15.33
C ASN A 76 0.32 5.29 -16.24
N ASN A 77 -0.12 4.06 -16.00
CA ASN A 77 0.30 2.86 -16.72
C ASN A 77 1.77 2.49 -16.54
N SER A 78 2.42 3.04 -15.53
CA SER A 78 3.79 2.66 -15.20
C SER A 78 3.80 1.56 -14.16
N ASP A 79 4.71 0.62 -14.33
CA ASP A 79 4.89 -0.47 -13.40
C ASP A 79 5.92 -0.12 -12.35
N TYR A 80 5.62 -0.51 -11.12
CA TYR A 80 6.49 -0.26 -9.98
C TYR A 80 6.66 -1.55 -9.19
N LYS A 81 7.77 -1.65 -8.49
CA LYS A 81 8.04 -2.77 -7.61
C LYS A 81 7.80 -2.34 -6.17
N VAL A 82 7.16 -3.20 -5.39
CA VAL A 82 6.97 -2.96 -3.97
C VAL A 82 8.26 -3.28 -3.23
N VAL A 83 8.86 -2.26 -2.61
CA VAL A 83 10.12 -2.43 -1.86
C VAL A 83 9.92 -2.35 -0.36
N GLY A 84 8.76 -1.91 0.07
CA GLY A 84 8.40 -1.88 1.49
C GLY A 84 6.91 -1.83 1.64
N LEU A 85 6.41 -2.32 2.77
CA LEU A 85 5.00 -2.24 3.06
C LEU A 85 4.76 -2.15 4.56
N THR A 86 3.70 -1.44 4.93
CA THR A 86 3.25 -1.32 6.30
C THR A 86 1.75 -1.54 6.31
N ILE A 87 1.29 -2.40 7.20
CA ILE A 87 -0.12 -2.76 7.29
C ILE A 87 -0.72 -2.05 8.49
N GLN A 88 -1.86 -1.40 8.27
CA GLN A 88 -2.63 -0.79 9.35
C GLN A 88 -3.93 -1.55 9.51
N TYR A 89 -4.22 -1.96 10.72
CA TYR A 89 -5.42 -2.71 11.03
C TYR A 89 -6.52 -1.79 11.53
N VAL A 90 -7.76 -2.23 11.35
CA VAL A 90 -8.89 -1.51 11.91
C VAL A 90 -8.78 -1.60 13.43
N GLU A 91 -8.78 -0.43 14.06
CA GLU A 91 -8.81 -0.36 15.51
C GLU A 91 -10.22 -0.76 15.96
N SER A 92 -10.30 -1.75 16.82
CA SER A 92 -11.58 -2.26 17.29
C SER A 92 -11.71 -2.07 18.78
N ASN A 93 -12.80 -1.43 19.19
CA ASN A 93 -13.19 -1.36 20.59
C ASN A 93 -14.16 -2.48 20.93
N VAL A 94 -14.27 -3.45 20.07
CA VAL A 94 -15.29 -4.45 20.14
C VAL A 94 -14.83 -5.64 20.94
N LEU A 95 -15.79 -6.46 21.28
CA LEU A 95 -15.63 -7.65 22.07
C LEU A 95 -14.59 -8.59 21.52
N VAL A 96 -14.01 -9.32 22.44
CA VAL A 96 -12.86 -10.18 22.25
C VAL A 96 -12.92 -11.10 21.04
N LYS A 97 -14.07 -11.63 20.74
CA LYS A 97 -14.18 -12.58 19.63
C LYS A 97 -13.83 -12.00 18.28
N ASP A 98 -13.96 -10.68 18.12
CA ASP A 98 -13.64 -10.02 16.88
C ASP A 98 -12.15 -9.73 16.77
N LEU A 99 -11.43 -9.89 17.87
CA LEU A 99 -9.99 -9.66 17.89
C LEU A 99 -9.20 -10.83 17.34
N LEU A 100 -9.85 -11.95 17.16
CA LEU A 100 -9.19 -13.16 16.67
C LEU A 100 -8.72 -13.00 15.22
N LYS A 101 -9.36 -12.12 14.46
CA LYS A 101 -8.98 -11.85 13.07
C LYS A 101 -9.05 -10.34 12.82
N PRO A 102 -8.00 -9.63 13.17
CA PRO A 102 -7.97 -8.19 12.88
C PRO A 102 -8.09 -7.95 11.38
N ARG A 103 -8.91 -6.98 11.02
CA ARG A 103 -9.09 -6.63 9.62
C ARG A 103 -8.08 -5.58 9.21
N ILE A 104 -7.54 -5.75 8.03
CA ILE A 104 -6.64 -4.77 7.45
C ILE A 104 -7.47 -3.59 6.95
N ALA A 105 -7.17 -2.40 7.45
CA ALA A 105 -7.86 -1.19 7.04
C ALA A 105 -7.23 -0.59 5.79
N GLN A 106 -5.92 -0.52 5.81
CA GLN A 106 -5.16 0.05 4.69
C GLN A 106 -3.72 -0.45 4.73
N MET A 107 -3.05 -0.30 3.62
CA MET A 107 -1.64 -0.67 3.50
C MET A 107 -0.87 0.46 2.85
N ASP A 108 0.27 0.80 3.41
CA ASP A 108 1.20 1.73 2.80
C ASP A 108 2.24 0.93 2.03
N LEU A 109 2.43 1.26 0.78
CA LEU A 109 3.38 0.60 -0.10
C LEU A 109 4.44 1.59 -0.54
N VAL A 110 5.69 1.22 -0.37
CA VAL A 110 6.80 1.98 -0.92
C VAL A 110 7.14 1.37 -2.27
N LEU A 111 7.06 2.17 -3.31
CA LEU A 111 7.24 1.75 -4.69
C LEU A 111 8.53 2.30 -5.27
N GLU A 112 9.18 1.51 -6.09
CA GLU A 112 10.41 1.88 -6.77
C GLU A 112 10.36 1.66 -8.27
#